data_2054aaa452204c1c05c6e64c75c58e2b
#
_entry.id   2054aaa452204c1c05c6e64c75c58e2b
#
_cell.length_a   1.000
_cell.length_b   1.000
_cell.length_c   1.000
_cell.angle_alpha   90.00
_cell.angle_beta   90.00
_cell.angle_gamma   90.00
#
_symmetry.space_group_name_H-M   'P 1'
#
loop_
_entity.id
_entity.type
_entity.pdbx_description
1 polymer ?
#
loop_
_entity_poly.entity_id
_entity_poly.type
_entity_poly.pdbx_seq_one_letter_code
_entity_poly.pdbx_strand_id
1 'polypeptide(L)'
;MLFRRLAAAACAALVAGACGTRSEDPGLDALREEADKLVPASSQVVDTAEGACVQFVASPACVRLFVAADLPEKRRADELEQAARAAGWEVVSRRRLIDGTAFELRREDFRAYAAVWGDERAAPCREGQPNRDCADEIQVVED
;
A
#
# COMPACT_ATOMS: atom_id res chain seq x y z
N MET A 1 -56.32 35.60 18.93
CA MET A 1 -56.21 34.19 19.35
C MET A 1 -55.01 33.58 18.72
N LEU A 2 -54.07 33.26 19.56
CA LEU A 2 -52.75 32.77 19.18
C LEU A 2 -52.77 31.27 18.97
N PHE A 3 -52.16 30.80 17.87
CA PHE A 3 -51.66 29.46 17.83
C PHE A 3 -50.18 29.44 17.46
N ARG A 4 -49.41 29.28 18.49
CA ARG A 4 -47.99 28.94 18.38
C ARG A 4 -47.87 27.48 17.92
N ARG A 5 -47.24 27.27 16.80
CA ARG A 5 -46.73 25.95 16.46
C ARG A 5 -45.24 25.92 16.67
N LEU A 6 -44.85 25.20 17.69
CA LEU A 6 -43.49 24.77 17.95
C LEU A 6 -43.10 23.75 16.91
N ALA A 7 -42.17 24.09 16.09
CA ALA A 7 -41.47 23.12 15.23
C ALA A 7 -40.36 22.49 16.07
N ALA A 8 -40.57 21.27 16.47
CA ALA A 8 -39.49 20.45 17.02
C ALA A 8 -38.55 20.03 15.92
N ALA A 9 -37.38 20.60 15.91
CA ALA A 9 -36.30 20.12 15.07
C ALA A 9 -35.75 18.83 15.68
N ALA A 10 -36.08 17.70 15.06
CA ALA A 10 -35.46 16.45 15.39
C ALA A 10 -34.08 16.41 14.75
N CYS A 11 -33.05 16.63 15.53
CA CYS A 11 -31.67 16.28 15.16
C CYS A 11 -31.55 14.77 15.14
N ALA A 12 -31.71 14.17 13.99
CA ALA A 12 -31.31 12.81 13.76
C ALA A 12 -29.77 12.79 13.63
N ALA A 13 -29.11 12.55 14.75
CA ALA A 13 -27.70 12.21 14.73
C ALA A 13 -27.55 10.80 14.13
N LEU A 14 -27.29 10.75 12.87
CA LEU A 14 -26.81 9.55 12.22
C LEU A 14 -25.38 9.31 12.69
N VAL A 15 -25.25 8.53 13.73
CA VAL A 15 -23.98 7.93 14.08
C VAL A 15 -23.72 6.85 13.04
N ALA A 16 -23.13 7.22 11.94
CA ALA A 16 -22.52 6.27 11.06
C ALA A 16 -21.33 5.69 11.82
N GLY A 17 -21.50 4.54 12.41
CA GLY A 17 -20.41 3.76 12.97
C GLY A 17 -19.47 3.37 11.87
N ALA A 18 -18.45 4.17 11.65
CA ALA A 18 -17.34 3.80 10.80
C ALA A 18 -16.51 2.76 11.53
N CYS A 19 -16.86 1.49 11.38
CA CYS A 19 -15.98 0.37 11.67
C CYS A 19 -14.93 0.28 10.56
N GLY A 20 -13.86 1.04 10.70
CA GLY A 20 -12.73 1.04 9.79
C GLY A 20 -11.82 2.16 10.22
N THR A 21 -10.74 1.83 10.93
CA THR A 21 -9.67 2.74 11.28
C THR A 21 -8.86 3.10 10.05
N ARG A 22 -9.45 3.81 9.09
CA ARG A 22 -8.67 4.62 8.18
C ARG A 22 -8.33 5.89 8.95
N SER A 23 -7.07 6.03 9.27
CA SER A 23 -6.55 7.32 9.72
C SER A 23 -6.84 8.35 8.64
N GLU A 24 -7.58 9.40 8.96
CA GLU A 24 -7.86 10.53 8.05
C GLU A 24 -6.70 11.52 8.02
N ASP A 25 -5.47 11.01 8.00
CA ASP A 25 -4.29 11.84 7.84
C ASP A 25 -4.09 12.14 6.35
N PRO A 26 -4.14 13.42 5.92
CA PRO A 26 -3.90 13.80 4.52
C PRO A 26 -2.55 13.33 3.97
N GLY A 27 -1.53 13.22 4.83
CA GLY A 27 -0.23 12.68 4.48
C GLY A 27 -0.31 11.20 4.09
N LEU A 28 -1.14 10.41 4.78
CA LEU A 28 -1.36 9.01 4.45
C LEU A 28 -2.14 8.83 3.14
N ASP A 29 -3.05 9.72 2.81
CA ASP A 29 -3.79 9.65 1.54
C ASP A 29 -2.86 9.82 0.33
N ALA A 30 -1.91 10.75 0.41
CA ALA A 30 -0.90 10.93 -0.62
C ALA A 30 0.00 9.70 -0.74
N LEU A 31 0.43 9.10 0.37
CA LEU A 31 1.23 7.88 0.38
C LEU A 31 0.47 6.68 -0.18
N ARG A 32 -0.82 6.54 0.11
CA ARG A 32 -1.67 5.49 -0.47
C ARG A 32 -1.77 5.61 -1.97
N GLU A 33 -2.02 6.83 -2.45
CA GLU A 33 -2.10 7.10 -3.89
C GLU A 33 -0.81 6.73 -4.60
N GLU A 34 0.34 7.12 -4.04
CA GLU A 34 1.64 6.78 -4.61
C GLU A 34 1.93 5.27 -4.53
N ALA A 35 1.56 4.61 -3.42
CA ALA A 35 1.71 3.17 -3.28
C ALA A 35 0.85 2.39 -4.28
N ASP A 36 -0.39 2.80 -4.48
CA ASP A 36 -1.31 2.15 -5.43
C ASP A 36 -0.79 2.20 -6.88
N LYS A 37 -0.08 3.26 -7.25
CA LYS A 37 0.54 3.39 -8.57
C LYS A 37 1.67 2.39 -8.81
N LEU A 38 2.27 1.87 -7.76
CA LEU A 38 3.36 0.89 -7.82
C LEU A 38 2.85 -0.55 -7.94
N VAL A 39 1.57 -0.79 -7.75
CA VAL A 39 0.99 -2.13 -7.87
C VAL A 39 0.90 -2.52 -9.35
N PRO A 40 1.60 -3.59 -9.78
CA PRO A 40 1.48 -4.08 -11.15
C PRO A 40 0.05 -4.53 -11.48
N ALA A 41 -0.38 -4.35 -12.72
CA ALA A 41 -1.73 -4.73 -13.17
C ALA A 41 -2.03 -6.23 -13.01
N SER A 42 -1.00 -7.07 -13.06
CA SER A 42 -1.09 -8.53 -12.83
C SER A 42 -1.15 -8.93 -11.37
N SER A 43 -0.99 -7.98 -10.45
CA SER A 43 -0.93 -8.22 -9.02
C SER A 43 -2.22 -7.85 -8.31
N GLN A 44 -2.46 -8.51 -7.18
CA GLN A 44 -3.57 -8.26 -6.28
C GLN A 44 -3.03 -7.81 -4.93
N VAL A 45 -3.60 -6.75 -4.37
CA VAL A 45 -3.33 -6.35 -2.98
C VAL A 45 -4.04 -7.34 -2.06
N VAL A 46 -3.29 -8.02 -1.21
CA VAL A 46 -3.82 -9.02 -0.28
C VAL A 46 -3.92 -8.50 1.15
N ASP A 47 -3.12 -7.49 1.48
CA ASP A 47 -3.17 -6.82 2.78
C ASP A 47 -2.54 -5.43 2.69
N THR A 48 -2.87 -4.57 3.65
CA THR A 48 -2.36 -3.21 3.76
C THR A 48 -2.05 -2.90 5.22
N ALA A 49 -0.92 -2.25 5.47
CA ALA A 49 -0.57 -1.71 6.78
C ALA A 49 -0.19 -0.24 6.66
N GLU A 50 -0.66 0.56 7.61
CA GLU A 50 -0.42 2.00 7.66
C GLU A 50 0.07 2.38 9.06
N GLY A 51 0.92 3.40 9.12
CA GLY A 51 1.45 3.89 10.38
C GLY A 51 2.95 4.14 10.31
N ALA A 52 3.64 4.07 11.44
CA ALA A 52 5.08 4.20 11.49
C ALA A 52 5.77 2.94 10.92
N CYS A 53 6.67 3.12 9.98
CA CYS A 53 7.55 2.06 9.53
C CYS A 53 8.73 1.91 10.46
N VAL A 54 8.81 0.77 11.12
CA VAL A 54 9.83 0.46 12.12
C VAL A 54 11.26 0.53 11.58
N GLN A 55 11.44 0.41 10.27
CA GLN A 55 12.74 0.41 9.61
C GLN A 55 13.30 1.81 9.32
N PHE A 56 12.50 2.85 9.46
CA PHE A 56 12.90 4.23 9.16
C PHE A 56 12.69 5.10 10.39
N VAL A 57 13.76 5.34 11.11
CA VAL A 57 13.78 6.06 12.40
C VAL A 57 13.27 7.51 12.29
N ALA A 58 13.11 8.03 11.10
CA ALA A 58 12.75 9.42 10.86
C ALA A 58 11.43 9.65 10.08
N SER A 59 10.73 8.61 9.65
CA SER A 59 9.48 8.79 8.89
C SER A 59 8.27 8.54 9.78
N PRO A 60 7.45 9.56 10.08
CA PRO A 60 6.26 9.41 10.92
C PRO A 60 5.12 8.67 10.23
N ALA A 61 5.10 8.62 8.89
CA ALA A 61 4.04 8.00 8.12
C ALA A 61 4.59 7.04 7.07
N CYS A 62 3.92 5.91 6.93
CA CYS A 62 4.26 4.86 6.00
C CYS A 62 3.03 4.11 5.54
N VAL A 63 2.98 3.76 4.27
CA VAL A 63 2.01 2.83 3.71
C VAL A 63 2.75 1.61 3.19
N ARG A 64 2.31 0.42 3.61
CA ARG A 64 2.83 -0.87 3.17
C ARG A 64 1.72 -1.62 2.46
N LEU A 65 1.96 -2.04 1.24
CA LEU A 65 1.09 -2.93 0.49
C LEU A 65 1.72 -4.30 0.39
N PHE A 66 0.92 -5.32 0.61
CA PHE A 66 1.28 -6.71 0.38
C PHE A 66 0.57 -7.17 -0.88
N VAL A 67 1.32 -7.56 -1.88
CA VAL A 67 0.80 -7.85 -3.21
C VAL A 67 1.18 -9.26 -3.65
N ALA A 68 0.27 -9.93 -4.33
CA ALA A 68 0.49 -11.28 -4.85
C ALA A 68 0.14 -11.35 -6.34
N ALA A 69 0.91 -12.14 -7.07
CA ALA A 69 0.64 -12.47 -8.47
C ALA A 69 1.04 -13.91 -8.75
N ASP A 70 0.29 -14.58 -9.63
CA ASP A 70 0.62 -15.93 -10.09
C ASP A 70 1.66 -15.87 -11.23
N LEU A 71 2.84 -15.39 -10.89
CA LEU A 71 3.97 -15.24 -11.79
C LEU A 71 5.27 -15.63 -11.08
N PRO A 72 6.29 -16.12 -11.83
CA PRO A 72 7.62 -16.33 -11.28
C PRO A 72 8.25 -15.04 -10.75
N GLU A 73 9.18 -15.17 -9.80
CA GLU A 73 9.89 -14.04 -9.18
C GLU A 73 10.39 -13.02 -10.20
N LYS A 74 11.09 -13.50 -11.21
CA LYS A 74 11.67 -12.60 -12.24
C LYS A 74 10.60 -11.77 -12.94
N ARG A 75 9.47 -12.36 -13.29
CA ARG A 75 8.35 -11.67 -13.93
C ARG A 75 7.71 -10.66 -12.97
N ARG A 76 7.50 -11.03 -11.73
CA ARG A 76 6.96 -10.12 -10.70
C ARG A 76 7.89 -8.92 -10.48
N ALA A 77 9.20 -9.15 -10.42
CA ALA A 77 10.19 -8.09 -10.31
C ALA A 77 10.21 -7.18 -11.56
N ASP A 78 10.18 -7.75 -12.74
CA ASP A 78 10.17 -6.98 -13.99
C ASP A 78 8.90 -6.14 -14.13
N GLU A 79 7.74 -6.66 -13.75
CA GLU A 79 6.47 -5.94 -13.80
C GLU A 79 6.37 -4.84 -12.76
N LEU A 80 6.94 -5.05 -11.56
CA LEU A 80 7.05 -3.99 -10.56
C LEU A 80 7.92 -2.83 -11.07
N GLU A 81 9.05 -3.13 -11.67
CA GLU A 81 9.92 -2.12 -12.26
C GLU A 81 9.22 -1.34 -13.38
N GLN A 82 8.49 -2.03 -14.24
CA GLN A 82 7.70 -1.39 -15.31
C GLN A 82 6.61 -0.48 -14.74
N ALA A 83 5.87 -0.94 -13.74
CA ALA A 83 4.84 -0.15 -13.08
C ALA A 83 5.44 1.11 -12.42
N ALA A 84 6.58 0.97 -11.75
CA ALA A 84 7.28 2.09 -11.14
C ALA A 84 7.70 3.13 -12.19
N ARG A 85 8.33 2.72 -13.26
CA ARG A 85 8.76 3.62 -14.35
C ARG A 85 7.58 4.29 -15.04
N ALA A 86 6.50 3.54 -15.30
CA ALA A 86 5.28 4.08 -15.90
C ALA A 86 4.60 5.12 -15.01
N ALA A 87 4.72 4.99 -13.70
CA ALA A 87 4.20 5.95 -12.72
C ALA A 87 5.17 7.14 -12.44
N GLY A 88 6.29 7.20 -13.14
CA GLY A 88 7.27 8.30 -13.02
C GLY A 88 8.26 8.13 -11.87
N TRP A 89 8.38 6.93 -11.31
CA TRP A 89 9.38 6.63 -10.30
C TRP A 89 10.75 6.34 -10.93
N GLU A 90 11.79 6.86 -10.31
CA GLU A 90 13.17 6.48 -10.61
C GLU A 90 13.51 5.18 -9.88
N VAL A 91 14.07 4.21 -10.58
CA VAL A 91 14.66 3.03 -9.96
C VAL A 91 16.07 3.35 -9.55
N VAL A 92 16.27 3.64 -8.26
CA VAL A 92 17.58 3.99 -7.69
C VAL A 92 18.45 2.74 -7.61
N SER A 93 17.88 1.62 -7.16
CA SER A 93 18.57 0.33 -7.15
C SER A 93 17.62 -0.84 -7.34
N ARG A 94 18.13 -1.88 -7.97
CA ARG A 94 17.53 -3.22 -8.02
C ARG A 94 18.62 -4.20 -7.64
N ARG A 95 18.42 -4.94 -6.57
CA ARG A 95 19.41 -5.87 -6.04
C ARG A 95 18.83 -7.26 -5.86
N ARG A 96 19.59 -8.26 -6.29
CA ARG A 96 19.26 -9.63 -5.98
C ARG A 96 19.64 -9.95 -4.54
N LEU A 97 18.72 -10.51 -3.81
CA LEU A 97 18.91 -11.05 -2.46
C LEU A 97 18.96 -12.58 -2.53
N ILE A 98 19.30 -13.22 -1.42
CA ILE A 98 19.30 -14.70 -1.32
C ILE A 98 17.88 -15.24 -1.57
N ASP A 99 16.87 -14.55 -1.08
CA ASP A 99 15.45 -14.97 -1.07
C ASP A 99 14.53 -14.07 -1.89
N GLY A 100 15.09 -13.33 -2.85
CA GLY A 100 14.29 -12.46 -3.69
C GLY A 100 15.04 -11.32 -4.35
N THR A 101 14.29 -10.28 -4.70
CA THR A 101 14.80 -9.04 -5.32
C THR A 101 14.31 -7.84 -4.53
N ALA A 102 15.21 -6.91 -4.22
CA ALA A 102 14.88 -5.67 -3.53
C ALA A 102 15.02 -4.46 -4.45
N PHE A 103 14.12 -3.51 -4.29
CA PHE A 103 14.11 -2.24 -5.02
C PHE A 103 14.18 -1.05 -4.07
N GLU A 104 14.90 -0.03 -4.48
CA GLU A 104 14.79 1.32 -3.95
C GLU A 104 14.32 2.23 -5.07
N LEU A 105 13.25 2.97 -4.81
CA LEU A 105 12.58 3.85 -5.77
C LEU A 105 12.47 5.26 -5.20
N ARG A 106 12.54 6.25 -6.07
CA ARG A 106 12.37 7.66 -5.69
C ARG A 106 11.45 8.38 -6.67
N ARG A 107 10.59 9.23 -6.14
CA ARG A 107 9.78 10.14 -6.92
C ARG A 107 9.48 11.41 -6.11
N GLU A 108 9.95 12.56 -6.58
CA GLU A 108 9.73 13.85 -5.90
C GLU A 108 10.06 13.76 -4.39
N ASP A 109 9.06 14.00 -3.53
CA ASP A 109 9.19 13.97 -2.08
C ASP A 109 8.89 12.58 -1.48
N PHE A 110 8.87 11.53 -2.31
CA PHE A 110 8.56 10.17 -1.90
C PHE A 110 9.72 9.22 -2.16
N ARG A 111 9.86 8.28 -1.25
CA ARG A 111 10.76 7.14 -1.37
C ARG A 111 9.98 5.86 -1.21
N ALA A 112 10.30 4.86 -2.00
CA ALA A 112 9.68 3.55 -1.88
C ALA A 112 10.74 2.46 -1.83
N TYR A 113 10.40 1.41 -1.11
CA TYR A 113 11.16 0.18 -1.03
C TYR A 113 10.24 -0.97 -1.36
N ALA A 114 10.71 -1.91 -2.16
CA ALA A 114 9.94 -3.09 -2.49
C ALA A 114 10.79 -4.35 -2.35
N ALA A 115 10.15 -5.41 -1.92
CA ALA A 115 10.74 -6.74 -1.87
C ALA A 115 9.86 -7.71 -2.66
N VAL A 116 10.43 -8.31 -3.67
CA VAL A 116 9.83 -9.40 -4.44
C VAL A 116 10.47 -10.69 -3.98
N TRP A 117 9.68 -11.54 -3.32
CA TRP A 117 10.19 -12.77 -2.71
C TRP A 117 10.43 -13.87 -3.75
N GLY A 118 11.39 -14.73 -3.48
CA GLY A 118 11.67 -15.92 -4.28
C GLY A 118 10.45 -16.84 -4.41
N ASP A 119 10.45 -17.65 -5.44
CA ASP A 119 9.30 -18.53 -5.80
C ASP A 119 8.91 -19.49 -4.68
N GLU A 120 9.85 -19.96 -3.89
CA GLU A 120 9.60 -20.84 -2.76
C GLU A 120 8.75 -20.14 -1.69
N ARG A 121 9.13 -18.92 -1.29
CA ARG A 121 8.38 -18.13 -0.31
C ARG A 121 7.02 -17.68 -0.85
N ALA A 122 6.95 -17.37 -2.13
CA ALA A 122 5.72 -16.92 -2.79
C ALA A 122 4.74 -18.06 -3.11
N ALA A 123 5.15 -19.31 -3.01
CA ALA A 123 4.35 -20.47 -3.39
C ALA A 123 2.94 -20.51 -2.78
N PRO A 124 2.73 -20.26 -1.48
CA PRO A 124 1.39 -20.25 -0.89
C PRO A 124 0.45 -19.24 -1.53
N CYS A 125 0.94 -18.06 -1.91
CA CYS A 125 0.15 -17.06 -2.61
C CYS A 125 -0.27 -17.51 -4.00
N ARG A 126 0.59 -18.25 -4.70
CA ARG A 126 0.32 -18.79 -6.04
C ARG A 126 -0.64 -19.98 -5.99
N GLU A 127 -0.66 -20.72 -4.90
CA GLU A 127 -1.53 -21.87 -4.66
C GLU A 127 -2.94 -21.51 -4.15
N GLY A 128 -3.29 -20.22 -4.16
CA GLY A 128 -4.60 -19.72 -3.76
C GLY A 128 -4.79 -19.52 -2.26
N GLN A 129 -3.69 -19.42 -1.51
CA GLN A 129 -3.68 -19.09 -0.08
C GLN A 129 -2.90 -17.79 0.17
N PRO A 130 -3.28 -16.68 -0.46
CA PRO A 130 -2.55 -15.43 -0.33
C PRO A 130 -2.64 -14.91 1.11
N ASN A 131 -1.49 -14.57 1.66
CA ASN A 131 -1.35 -13.94 2.96
C ASN A 131 -0.11 -13.04 2.98
N ARG A 132 0.06 -12.26 4.04
CA ARG A 132 1.16 -11.32 4.18
C ARG A 132 2.55 -11.97 4.09
N ASP A 133 2.71 -13.20 4.57
CA ASP A 133 4.01 -13.87 4.65
C ASP A 133 4.55 -14.30 3.27
N CYS A 134 3.66 -14.62 2.34
CA CYS A 134 4.04 -15.02 0.98
C CYS A 134 3.94 -13.89 -0.06
N ALA A 135 3.32 -12.76 0.30
CA ALA A 135 3.13 -11.63 -0.59
C ALA A 135 4.41 -10.80 -0.74
N ASP A 136 4.60 -10.24 -1.91
CA ASP A 136 5.60 -9.20 -2.13
C ASP A 136 5.19 -7.94 -1.36
N GLU A 137 6.16 -7.12 -1.01
CA GLU A 137 5.93 -5.93 -0.18
C GLU A 137 6.35 -4.67 -0.92
N ILE A 138 5.48 -3.66 -0.89
CA ILE A 138 5.75 -2.30 -1.38
C ILE A 138 5.54 -1.36 -0.20
N GLN A 139 6.55 -0.57 0.10
CA GLN A 139 6.54 0.37 1.22
C GLN A 139 6.84 1.78 0.71
N VAL A 140 5.96 2.74 0.99
CA VAL A 140 6.10 4.13 0.58
C VAL A 140 6.16 5.03 1.79
N VAL A 141 7.12 5.94 1.78
CA VAL A 141 7.37 6.95 2.82
C VAL A 141 7.58 8.32 2.19
N GLU A 142 7.36 9.39 2.95
CA GLU A 142 7.89 10.70 2.60
C GLU A 142 9.41 10.74 2.78
N ASP A 143 10.10 11.42 1.87
CA ASP A 143 11.56 11.57 1.91
C ASP A 143 11.97 12.75 2.80
#